data_7ac60d5cb416de003d980edccae47398
#
_entry.id   7ac60d5cb416de003d980edccae47398
#
_cell.length_a   1.000
_cell.length_b   1.000
_cell.length_c   1.000
_cell.angle_alpha   90.00
_cell.angle_beta   90.00
_cell.angle_gamma   90.00
#
_symmetry.space_group_name_H-M   'P 1'
#
loop_
_entity.id
_entity.type
_entity.pdbx_description
1 polymer ?
#
loop_
_entity_poly.entity_id
_entity_poly.type
_entity_poly.pdbx_seq_one_letter_code
_entity_poly.pdbx_strand_id
1 'polypeptide(L)'
;MTDPLHIQLTARPTVDDWQPDCVMDGYQQATIHLGHDDEGDIVATFVRRDPSKLPMRARWRRQRFALRGHRLAVMYVHGWNDYFYRRHKSEFWESLGIPFYAVDLRKFGRSLRDGQTPGYIEDLHDYAAEFNALRDLVVAEQGEQVRILLVAHSQGGLSSVLWLNSQRPHHVEAVALDSPWLELQGNRMFRILSTPVVQAFQLGGGKTVMPMRDPGFYGRCIDCETGGDWDYLRHPLVDPQRFFPRAGWMRAIYNAQAEVSRRLDIRIPVLVCTSDRTMLQPTWDEAMREADSVLDITAIRQAALNLGDVVTLATIRGGLHDLSLSRPAARRSYFRIVADWASLMAWRRVIPPAHLRTALDAVAAAGSHVGGVNPDVGPDAKS
;
A
#
# COMPACT_ATOMS: atom_id res chain seq x y z
N MET A 1 -0.04 -31.88 -19.53
CA MET A 1 0.48 -30.50 -19.67
C MET A 1 -0.76 -29.62 -19.82
N THR A 2 -1.32 -29.18 -18.72
CA THR A 2 -2.41 -28.20 -18.71
C THR A 2 -1.74 -26.82 -18.72
N ASP A 3 -2.10 -26.04 -19.73
CA ASP A 3 -1.68 -24.65 -19.94
C ASP A 3 -1.87 -23.84 -18.65
N PRO A 4 -0.88 -23.04 -18.20
CA PRO A 4 -1.10 -22.18 -17.04
C PRO A 4 -2.25 -21.24 -17.37
N LEU A 5 -3.22 -21.17 -16.45
CA LEU A 5 -4.41 -20.34 -16.53
C LEU A 5 -4.01 -18.88 -16.83
N HIS A 6 -4.06 -18.53 -18.10
CA HIS A 6 -3.76 -17.18 -18.54
C HIS A 6 -4.87 -16.25 -18.00
N ILE A 7 -4.47 -15.32 -17.13
CA ILE A 7 -5.29 -14.15 -16.83
C ILE A 7 -5.51 -13.44 -18.17
N GLN A 8 -6.74 -13.42 -18.65
CA GLN A 8 -7.10 -12.66 -19.85
C GLN A 8 -7.31 -11.20 -19.44
N LEU A 9 -6.22 -10.45 -19.29
CA LEU A 9 -6.30 -9.02 -19.07
C LEU A 9 -6.81 -8.35 -20.35
N THR A 10 -7.70 -7.38 -20.17
CA THR A 10 -8.10 -6.51 -21.27
C THR A 10 -6.91 -5.68 -21.71
N ALA A 11 -6.69 -5.56 -23.01
CA ALA A 11 -5.60 -4.77 -23.59
C ALA A 11 -5.62 -3.28 -23.14
N ARG A 12 -6.82 -2.78 -22.76
CA ARG A 12 -7.04 -1.46 -22.15
C ARG A 12 -8.10 -1.61 -21.06
N PRO A 13 -7.72 -1.55 -19.78
CA PRO A 13 -8.67 -1.48 -18.68
C PRO A 13 -9.62 -0.29 -18.84
N THR A 14 -10.89 -0.51 -18.60
CA THR A 14 -11.88 0.56 -18.52
C THR A 14 -12.08 0.96 -17.07
N VAL A 15 -12.27 2.25 -16.85
CA VAL A 15 -12.50 2.82 -15.50
C VAL A 15 -13.89 3.43 -15.51
N ASP A 16 -14.71 3.03 -14.54
CA ASP A 16 -16.05 3.59 -14.35
C ASP A 16 -15.99 5.04 -13.85
N ASP A 17 -17.10 5.74 -13.96
CA ASP A 17 -17.25 7.05 -13.35
C ASP A 17 -17.14 6.99 -11.82
N TRP A 18 -16.68 8.10 -11.22
CA TRP A 18 -16.60 8.22 -9.79
C TRP A 18 -17.97 8.15 -9.12
N GLN A 19 -18.15 7.20 -8.22
CA GLN A 19 -19.34 7.03 -7.39
C GLN A 19 -19.01 7.35 -5.92
N PRO A 20 -20.00 7.65 -5.07
CA PRO A 20 -19.78 7.70 -3.63
C PRO A 20 -19.13 6.40 -3.15
N ASP A 21 -18.14 6.53 -2.27
CA ASP A 21 -17.46 5.36 -1.71
C ASP A 21 -18.38 4.59 -0.77
N CYS A 22 -18.45 3.28 -0.92
CA CYS A 22 -19.28 2.41 -0.08
C CYS A 22 -18.76 2.27 1.35
N VAL A 23 -17.48 2.61 1.62
CA VAL A 23 -16.81 2.41 2.91
C VAL A 23 -16.65 3.72 3.68
N MET A 24 -16.27 4.81 3.01
CA MET A 24 -15.87 6.06 3.68
C MET A 24 -16.70 7.25 3.20
N ASP A 25 -17.45 7.87 4.11
CA ASP A 25 -18.15 9.11 3.83
C ASP A 25 -17.21 10.22 3.35
N GLY A 26 -17.63 10.94 2.31
CA GLY A 26 -16.84 12.04 1.72
C GLY A 26 -15.71 11.56 0.83
N TYR A 27 -15.69 10.29 0.48
CA TYR A 27 -14.81 9.70 -0.53
C TYR A 27 -15.61 9.24 -1.74
N GLN A 28 -14.90 8.96 -2.81
CA GLN A 28 -15.41 8.43 -4.07
C GLN A 28 -14.59 7.20 -4.45
N GLN A 29 -15.24 6.24 -5.09
CA GLN A 29 -14.62 5.06 -5.68
C GLN A 29 -14.92 4.99 -7.17
N ALA A 30 -14.01 4.36 -7.94
CA ALA A 30 -14.21 4.03 -9.34
C ALA A 30 -13.69 2.62 -9.60
N THR A 31 -14.50 1.78 -10.22
CA THR A 31 -14.13 0.40 -10.56
C THR A 31 -13.31 0.38 -11.84
N ILE A 32 -12.28 -0.44 -11.85
CA ILE A 32 -11.45 -0.73 -13.02
C ILE A 32 -11.70 -2.16 -13.43
N HIS A 33 -12.13 -2.37 -14.66
CA HIS A 33 -12.32 -3.69 -15.23
C HIS A 33 -11.04 -4.17 -15.89
N LEU A 34 -10.43 -5.20 -15.32
CA LEU A 34 -9.11 -5.71 -15.74
C LEU A 34 -9.19 -6.94 -16.63
N GLY A 35 -10.34 -7.60 -16.71
CA GLY A 35 -10.57 -8.85 -17.43
C GLY A 35 -11.15 -9.92 -16.52
N HIS A 36 -10.75 -11.17 -16.72
CA HIS A 36 -11.25 -12.29 -15.94
C HIS A 36 -10.18 -13.38 -15.78
N ASP A 37 -10.34 -14.19 -14.74
CA ASP A 37 -9.58 -15.40 -14.51
C ASP A 37 -10.52 -16.60 -14.23
N ASP A 38 -9.98 -17.69 -13.67
CA ASP A 38 -10.75 -18.87 -13.31
C ASP A 38 -11.75 -18.65 -12.15
N GLU A 39 -11.68 -17.53 -11.44
CA GLU A 39 -12.60 -17.14 -10.37
C GLU A 39 -13.61 -16.07 -10.78
N GLY A 40 -13.63 -15.69 -12.06
CA GLY A 40 -14.54 -14.71 -12.61
C GLY A 40 -13.92 -13.36 -12.95
N ASP A 41 -14.71 -12.29 -12.91
CA ASP A 41 -14.27 -10.96 -13.29
C ASP A 41 -13.24 -10.39 -12.34
N ILE A 42 -12.13 -9.92 -12.90
CA ILE A 42 -11.07 -9.24 -12.16
C ILE A 42 -11.29 -7.74 -12.22
N VAL A 43 -11.41 -7.13 -11.06
CA VAL A 43 -11.52 -5.69 -10.93
C VAL A 43 -10.50 -5.18 -9.90
N ALA A 44 -10.17 -3.89 -10.02
CA ALA A 44 -9.55 -3.11 -8.96
C ALA A 44 -10.44 -1.89 -8.67
N THR A 45 -10.21 -1.22 -7.54
CA THR A 45 -11.02 -0.06 -7.17
C THR A 45 -10.11 1.11 -6.83
N PHE A 46 -10.28 2.22 -7.54
CA PHE A 46 -9.64 3.48 -7.18
C PHE A 46 -10.46 4.19 -6.12
N VAL A 47 -9.75 4.84 -5.21
CA VAL A 47 -10.38 5.61 -4.13
C VAL A 47 -9.72 6.97 -4.01
N ARG A 48 -10.53 8.01 -3.90
CA ARG A 48 -10.08 9.38 -3.59
C ARG A 48 -11.06 10.08 -2.67
N ARG A 49 -10.63 11.14 -2.04
CA ARG A 49 -11.58 12.02 -1.37
C ARG A 49 -12.39 12.79 -2.44
N ASP A 50 -13.69 12.97 -2.20
CA ASP A 50 -14.53 13.80 -3.04
C ASP A 50 -13.99 15.24 -3.08
N PRO A 51 -13.60 15.77 -4.25
CA PRO A 51 -13.05 17.11 -4.37
C PRO A 51 -14.00 18.20 -3.86
N SER A 52 -15.31 17.99 -3.90
CA SER A 52 -16.32 18.90 -3.38
C SER A 52 -16.37 18.96 -1.85
N LYS A 53 -15.89 17.90 -1.18
CA LYS A 53 -15.85 17.76 0.29
C LYS A 53 -14.51 18.17 0.91
N LEU A 54 -13.55 18.58 0.07
CA LEU A 54 -12.26 19.08 0.58
C LEU A 54 -12.45 20.37 1.39
N PRO A 55 -11.75 20.51 2.53
CA PRO A 55 -11.72 21.76 3.28
C PRO A 55 -11.29 22.95 2.40
N MET A 56 -11.89 24.12 2.60
CA MET A 56 -11.61 25.31 1.78
C MET A 56 -10.10 25.64 1.71
N ARG A 57 -9.38 25.47 2.83
CA ARG A 57 -7.92 25.71 2.88
C ARG A 57 -7.15 24.74 1.98
N ALA A 58 -7.55 23.47 1.89
CA ALA A 58 -6.94 22.49 1.01
C ALA A 58 -7.20 22.83 -0.46
N ARG A 59 -8.46 23.17 -0.81
CA ARG A 59 -8.85 23.62 -2.16
C ARG A 59 -8.05 24.85 -2.59
N TRP A 60 -7.92 25.84 -1.72
CA TRP A 60 -7.15 27.07 -1.99
C TRP A 60 -5.65 26.77 -2.21
N ARG A 61 -5.05 25.89 -1.39
CA ARG A 61 -3.64 25.47 -1.56
C ARG A 61 -3.44 24.75 -2.89
N ARG A 62 -4.33 23.83 -3.24
CA ARG A 62 -4.29 23.11 -4.51
C ARG A 62 -4.35 24.08 -5.70
N GLN A 63 -5.28 25.04 -5.67
CA GLN A 63 -5.38 26.06 -6.70
C GLN A 63 -4.11 26.92 -6.79
N ARG A 64 -3.54 27.31 -5.66
CA ARG A 64 -2.28 28.08 -5.61
C ARG A 64 -1.10 27.33 -6.21
N PHE A 65 -0.99 26.01 -5.98
CA PHE A 65 0.03 25.19 -6.64
C PHE A 65 -0.19 25.15 -8.15
N ALA A 66 -1.42 24.91 -8.58
CA ALA A 66 -1.77 24.89 -10.01
C ALA A 66 -1.43 26.22 -10.72
N LEU A 67 -1.73 27.37 -10.10
CA LEU A 67 -1.39 28.69 -10.62
C LEU A 67 0.12 28.95 -10.74
N ARG A 68 0.92 28.23 -9.96
CA ARG A 68 2.39 28.28 -10.00
C ARG A 68 3.01 27.24 -10.92
N GLY A 69 2.20 26.53 -11.70
CA GLY A 69 2.65 25.46 -12.58
C GLY A 69 3.03 24.16 -11.85
N HIS A 70 2.73 24.03 -10.54
CA HIS A 70 3.01 22.79 -9.80
C HIS A 70 1.80 21.87 -9.84
N ARG A 71 1.93 20.78 -10.54
CA ARG A 71 0.94 19.69 -10.60
C ARG A 71 1.51 18.50 -9.84
N LEU A 72 1.03 18.29 -8.63
CA LEU A 72 1.52 17.24 -7.74
C LEU A 72 0.39 16.26 -7.44
N ALA A 73 0.73 14.99 -7.27
CA ALA A 73 -0.22 13.98 -6.81
C ALA A 73 0.51 12.90 -6.00
N VAL A 74 -0.23 12.19 -5.16
CA VAL A 74 0.21 10.97 -4.48
C VAL A 74 -0.62 9.81 -4.99
N MET A 75 0.05 8.72 -5.38
CA MET A 75 -0.54 7.39 -5.57
C MET A 75 -0.20 6.52 -4.37
N TYR A 76 -1.17 5.79 -3.83
CA TYR A 76 -0.99 4.90 -2.68
C TYR A 76 -1.37 3.47 -3.00
N VAL A 77 -0.50 2.54 -2.57
CA VAL A 77 -0.68 1.09 -2.69
C VAL A 77 -0.59 0.44 -1.30
N HIS A 78 -1.62 -0.32 -0.95
CA HIS A 78 -1.71 -1.01 0.34
C HIS A 78 -0.90 -2.31 0.40
N GLY A 79 -0.78 -2.91 1.59
CA GLY A 79 -0.12 -4.19 1.85
C GLY A 79 -1.03 -5.40 1.74
N TRP A 80 -0.52 -6.57 2.20
CA TRP A 80 -1.28 -7.83 2.32
C TRP A 80 -2.38 -7.71 3.38
N ASN A 81 -3.54 -8.31 3.11
CA ASN A 81 -4.73 -8.28 3.97
C ASN A 81 -5.10 -6.86 4.42
N ASP A 82 -5.01 -5.93 3.49
CA ASP A 82 -5.29 -4.51 3.70
C ASP A 82 -6.05 -3.95 2.47
N TYR A 83 -6.52 -2.72 2.56
CA TYR A 83 -7.11 -1.93 1.50
C TYR A 83 -7.14 -0.46 1.94
N PHE A 84 -7.60 0.47 1.09
CA PHE A 84 -7.58 1.86 1.49
C PHE A 84 -8.85 2.27 2.28
N TYR A 85 -8.71 2.46 3.58
CA TYR A 85 -9.76 3.01 4.48
C TYR A 85 -9.20 4.00 5.52
N ARG A 86 -7.90 4.24 5.51
CA ARG A 86 -7.19 5.02 6.53
C ARG A 86 -7.11 6.48 6.13
N ARG A 87 -8.18 7.22 6.43
CA ARG A 87 -8.38 8.63 6.05
C ARG A 87 -7.19 9.53 6.34
N HIS A 88 -6.50 9.37 7.48
CA HIS A 88 -5.37 10.21 7.86
C HIS A 88 -4.24 10.21 6.83
N LYS A 89 -4.06 9.13 6.04
CA LYS A 89 -3.08 9.07 4.96
C LYS A 89 -3.42 10.08 3.85
N SER A 90 -4.66 10.08 3.36
CA SER A 90 -5.08 11.03 2.33
C SER A 90 -5.24 12.45 2.88
N GLU A 91 -5.82 12.59 4.08
CA GLU A 91 -6.04 13.89 4.72
C GLU A 91 -4.75 14.66 4.97
N PHE A 92 -3.66 13.95 5.28
CA PHE A 92 -2.34 14.57 5.39
C PHE A 92 -1.94 15.27 4.08
N TRP A 93 -1.92 14.55 2.95
CA TRP A 93 -1.50 15.09 1.66
C TRP A 93 -2.46 16.14 1.14
N GLU A 94 -3.75 15.92 1.25
CA GLU A 94 -4.78 16.86 0.85
C GLU A 94 -4.74 18.17 1.66
N SER A 95 -4.43 18.08 2.95
CA SER A 95 -4.22 19.28 3.78
C SER A 95 -3.07 20.14 3.29
N LEU A 96 -2.09 19.54 2.61
CA LEU A 96 -1.00 20.23 1.92
C LEU A 96 -1.42 20.77 0.55
N GLY A 97 -2.61 20.44 0.06
CA GLY A 97 -3.12 20.78 -1.27
C GLY A 97 -2.68 19.80 -2.36
N ILE A 98 -2.24 18.61 -2.00
CA ILE A 98 -1.76 17.57 -2.91
C ILE A 98 -2.85 16.48 -3.02
N PRO A 99 -3.43 16.25 -4.22
CA PRO A 99 -4.37 15.18 -4.45
C PRO A 99 -3.80 13.82 -4.09
N PHE A 100 -4.65 12.99 -3.49
CA PHE A 100 -4.30 11.62 -3.09
C PHE A 100 -5.24 10.62 -3.76
N TYR A 101 -4.66 9.59 -4.33
CA TYR A 101 -5.36 8.50 -5.02
C TYR A 101 -4.83 7.17 -4.49
N ALA A 102 -5.73 6.31 -4.06
CA ALA A 102 -5.40 4.96 -3.63
C ALA A 102 -5.98 3.93 -4.59
N VAL A 103 -5.41 2.74 -4.58
CA VAL A 103 -5.97 1.56 -5.23
C VAL A 103 -6.21 0.47 -4.21
N ASP A 104 -7.40 -0.12 -4.22
CA ASP A 104 -7.62 -1.46 -3.68
C ASP A 104 -7.29 -2.44 -4.82
N LEU A 105 -6.23 -3.20 -4.65
CA LEU A 105 -5.75 -4.15 -5.66
C LEU A 105 -6.79 -5.26 -5.89
N ARG A 106 -6.71 -5.96 -7.03
CA ARG A 106 -7.59 -7.10 -7.32
C ARG A 106 -7.67 -8.07 -6.14
N LYS A 107 -8.87 -8.55 -5.85
CA LYS A 107 -9.16 -9.52 -4.77
C LYS A 107 -8.85 -9.01 -3.35
N PHE A 108 -8.81 -7.67 -3.17
CA PHE A 108 -8.70 -7.02 -1.86
C PHE A 108 -9.83 -6.01 -1.67
N GLY A 109 -10.24 -5.79 -0.44
CA GLY A 109 -11.17 -4.73 -0.05
C GLY A 109 -12.39 -4.64 -0.97
N ARG A 110 -12.62 -3.47 -1.57
CA ARG A 110 -13.72 -3.19 -2.52
C ARG A 110 -13.61 -3.99 -3.82
N SER A 111 -12.44 -4.52 -4.12
CA SER A 111 -12.14 -5.24 -5.37
C SER A 111 -12.36 -6.74 -5.26
N LEU A 112 -12.57 -7.27 -4.05
CA LEU A 112 -12.85 -8.68 -3.84
C LEU A 112 -14.30 -8.99 -4.23
N ARG A 113 -14.50 -10.00 -5.09
CA ARG A 113 -15.80 -10.49 -5.51
C ARG A 113 -16.14 -11.79 -4.82
N ASP A 114 -17.44 -12.13 -4.78
CA ASP A 114 -17.90 -13.39 -4.19
C ASP A 114 -17.32 -14.58 -4.95
N GLY A 115 -16.93 -15.61 -4.21
CA GLY A 115 -16.28 -16.81 -4.76
C GLY A 115 -14.79 -16.66 -5.05
N GLN A 116 -14.23 -15.47 -5.02
CA GLN A 116 -12.78 -15.27 -5.23
C GLN A 116 -11.97 -15.63 -3.99
N THR A 117 -10.73 -16.09 -4.23
CA THR A 117 -9.73 -16.31 -3.19
C THR A 117 -9.09 -14.97 -2.79
N PRO A 118 -9.30 -14.48 -1.55
CA PRO A 118 -8.80 -13.18 -1.13
C PRO A 118 -7.29 -13.02 -1.34
N GLY A 119 -6.89 -11.92 -1.97
CA GLY A 119 -5.50 -11.54 -2.22
C GLY A 119 -4.70 -12.48 -3.13
N TYR A 120 -5.34 -13.48 -3.75
CA TYR A 120 -4.64 -14.45 -4.58
C TYR A 120 -4.13 -13.86 -5.89
N ILE A 121 -2.86 -14.10 -6.14
CA ILE A 121 -2.15 -13.78 -7.38
C ILE A 121 -0.97 -14.75 -7.55
N GLU A 122 -0.60 -15.10 -8.76
CA GLU A 122 0.51 -16.00 -9.07
C GLU A 122 1.77 -15.31 -9.58
N ASP A 123 1.64 -14.05 -10.01
CA ASP A 123 2.75 -13.18 -10.39
C ASP A 123 2.47 -11.74 -9.94
N LEU A 124 3.38 -11.14 -9.18
CA LEU A 124 3.22 -9.75 -8.73
C LEU A 124 3.36 -8.72 -9.86
N HIS A 125 3.93 -9.09 -11.00
CA HIS A 125 3.97 -8.25 -12.19
C HIS A 125 2.57 -7.96 -12.76
N ASP A 126 1.60 -8.81 -12.52
CA ASP A 126 0.22 -8.62 -12.99
C ASP A 126 -0.44 -7.37 -12.39
N TYR A 127 0.02 -6.89 -11.22
CA TYR A 127 -0.44 -5.61 -10.65
C TYR A 127 -0.05 -4.38 -11.49
N ALA A 128 0.81 -4.53 -12.50
CA ALA A 128 1.13 -3.45 -13.42
C ALA A 128 -0.11 -2.89 -14.13
N ALA A 129 -1.15 -3.70 -14.34
CA ALA A 129 -2.40 -3.25 -14.95
C ALA A 129 -3.10 -2.20 -14.07
N GLU A 130 -3.24 -2.46 -12.77
CA GLU A 130 -3.81 -1.52 -11.80
C GLU A 130 -2.98 -0.25 -11.67
N PHE A 131 -1.66 -0.41 -11.57
CA PHE A 131 -0.75 0.73 -11.39
C PHE A 131 -0.73 1.64 -12.61
N ASN A 132 -0.72 1.09 -13.82
CA ASN A 132 -0.82 1.85 -15.05
C ASN A 132 -2.15 2.58 -15.15
N ALA A 133 -3.28 1.88 -14.90
CA ALA A 133 -4.60 2.49 -14.95
C ALA A 133 -4.76 3.64 -13.93
N LEU A 134 -4.24 3.46 -12.69
CA LEU A 134 -4.25 4.53 -11.68
C LEU A 134 -3.39 5.73 -12.11
N ARG A 135 -2.18 5.48 -12.62
CA ARG A 135 -1.31 6.55 -13.14
C ARG A 135 -2.01 7.31 -14.26
N ASP A 136 -2.61 6.61 -15.22
CA ASP A 136 -3.27 7.23 -16.38
C ASP A 136 -4.48 8.05 -15.94
N LEU A 137 -5.26 7.58 -14.97
CA LEU A 137 -6.33 8.35 -14.35
C LEU A 137 -5.81 9.62 -13.69
N VAL A 138 -4.72 9.53 -12.91
CA VAL A 138 -4.12 10.69 -12.24
C VAL A 138 -3.63 11.70 -13.28
N VAL A 139 -3.00 11.24 -14.36
CA VAL A 139 -2.55 12.12 -15.46
C VAL A 139 -3.75 12.77 -16.15
N ALA A 140 -4.81 12.03 -16.45
CA ALA A 140 -6.02 12.57 -17.07
C ALA A 140 -6.67 13.67 -16.21
N GLU A 141 -6.69 13.50 -14.89
CA GLU A 141 -7.31 14.48 -13.97
C GLU A 141 -6.41 15.68 -13.60
N GLN A 142 -5.11 15.44 -13.46
CA GLN A 142 -4.18 16.48 -13.01
C GLN A 142 -3.43 17.16 -14.18
N GLY A 143 -3.48 16.57 -15.38
CA GLY A 143 -2.80 17.03 -16.59
C GLY A 143 -1.41 16.45 -16.78
N GLU A 144 -0.90 16.52 -18.01
CA GLU A 144 0.36 15.93 -18.48
C GLU A 144 1.63 16.39 -17.74
N GLN A 145 1.56 17.48 -16.99
CA GLN A 145 2.70 17.95 -16.20
C GLN A 145 2.65 17.49 -14.74
N VAL A 146 1.77 16.55 -14.43
CA VAL A 146 1.68 16.03 -13.06
C VAL A 146 2.94 15.27 -12.67
N ARG A 147 3.39 15.49 -11.44
CA ARG A 147 4.53 14.81 -10.82
C ARG A 147 4.02 13.97 -9.66
N ILE A 148 4.09 12.68 -9.82
CA ILE A 148 3.49 11.70 -8.91
C ILE A 148 4.55 11.21 -7.92
N LEU A 149 4.24 11.25 -6.63
CA LEU A 149 4.90 10.45 -5.60
C LEU A 149 4.12 9.15 -5.43
N LEU A 150 4.78 8.02 -5.64
CA LEU A 150 4.24 6.72 -5.27
C LEU A 150 4.54 6.45 -3.80
N VAL A 151 3.52 6.14 -3.01
CA VAL A 151 3.66 5.68 -1.62
C VAL A 151 3.11 4.27 -1.53
N ALA A 152 3.90 3.33 -1.03
CA ALA A 152 3.48 1.93 -1.02
C ALA A 152 3.90 1.22 0.28
N HIS A 153 3.02 0.37 0.81
CA HIS A 153 3.22 -0.32 2.07
C HIS A 153 3.43 -1.84 1.87
N SER A 154 4.40 -2.40 2.59
CA SER A 154 4.59 -3.86 2.74
C SER A 154 4.65 -4.60 1.39
N GLN A 155 3.75 -5.57 1.10
CA GLN A 155 3.63 -6.25 -0.20
C GLN A 155 3.40 -5.26 -1.34
N GLY A 156 2.60 -4.20 -1.12
CA GLY A 156 2.40 -3.15 -2.11
C GLY A 156 3.71 -2.47 -2.49
N GLY A 157 4.64 -2.33 -1.53
CA GLY A 157 6.00 -1.86 -1.78
C GLY A 157 6.79 -2.80 -2.69
N LEU A 158 6.73 -4.11 -2.46
CA LEU A 158 7.37 -5.10 -3.32
C LEU A 158 6.79 -5.07 -4.74
N SER A 159 5.47 -5.09 -4.88
CA SER A 159 4.82 -5.01 -6.20
C SER A 159 5.15 -3.72 -6.95
N SER A 160 5.22 -2.60 -6.21
CA SER A 160 5.55 -1.29 -6.78
C SER A 160 6.97 -1.22 -7.33
N VAL A 161 7.96 -1.80 -6.65
CA VAL A 161 9.35 -1.78 -7.15
C VAL A 161 9.54 -2.64 -8.40
N LEU A 162 8.80 -3.76 -8.52
CA LEU A 162 8.77 -4.56 -9.75
C LEU A 162 8.17 -3.76 -10.92
N TRP A 163 7.05 -3.08 -10.70
CA TRP A 163 6.43 -2.23 -11.70
C TRP A 163 7.35 -1.09 -12.15
N LEU A 164 7.99 -0.38 -11.20
CA LEU A 164 8.93 0.69 -11.50
C LEU A 164 10.14 0.19 -12.31
N ASN A 165 10.63 -1.00 -12.00
CA ASN A 165 11.75 -1.63 -12.71
C ASN A 165 11.37 -2.04 -14.13
N SER A 166 10.24 -2.74 -14.30
CA SER A 166 9.83 -3.32 -15.59
C SER A 166 9.20 -2.31 -16.53
N GLN A 167 8.37 -1.37 -16.03
CA GLN A 167 7.57 -0.45 -16.85
C GLN A 167 8.19 0.95 -16.99
N ARG A 168 9.02 1.38 -16.01
CA ARG A 168 9.62 2.73 -15.98
C ARG A 168 8.59 3.83 -16.28
N PRO A 169 7.50 3.90 -15.49
CA PRO A 169 6.35 4.73 -15.83
C PRO A 169 6.70 6.21 -15.84
N HIS A 170 6.24 6.93 -16.85
CA HIS A 170 6.32 8.38 -16.88
C HIS A 170 5.46 8.99 -15.77
N HIS A 171 5.76 10.23 -15.38
CA HIS A 171 5.09 11.02 -14.34
C HIS A 171 5.34 10.56 -12.89
N VAL A 172 5.82 9.32 -12.65
CA VAL A 172 6.25 8.89 -11.31
C VAL A 172 7.68 9.38 -11.09
N GLU A 173 7.82 10.38 -10.20
CA GLU A 173 9.09 11.09 -10.01
C GLU A 173 9.91 10.56 -8.83
N ALA A 174 9.26 9.87 -7.90
CA ALA A 174 9.89 9.24 -6.74
C ALA A 174 8.96 8.21 -6.10
N VAL A 175 9.53 7.31 -5.30
CA VAL A 175 8.77 6.34 -4.52
C VAL A 175 9.19 6.37 -3.05
N ALA A 176 8.20 6.38 -2.15
CA ALA A 176 8.38 6.23 -0.71
C ALA A 176 7.76 4.90 -0.26
N LEU A 177 8.58 4.01 0.23
CA LEU A 177 8.22 2.67 0.65
C LEU A 177 8.13 2.62 2.19
N ASP A 178 6.98 2.21 2.69
CA ASP A 178 6.67 2.02 4.10
C ASP A 178 6.82 0.53 4.43
N SER A 179 7.87 0.18 5.17
CA SER A 179 8.19 -1.20 5.57
C SER A 179 7.99 -2.22 4.43
N PRO A 180 8.62 -2.03 3.25
CA PRO A 180 8.35 -2.86 2.08
C PRO A 180 8.84 -4.30 2.30
N TRP A 181 8.07 -5.29 1.83
CA TRP A 181 8.42 -6.71 1.99
C TRP A 181 9.44 -7.19 0.95
N LEU A 182 10.62 -6.59 0.95
CA LEU A 182 11.67 -6.82 -0.05
C LEU A 182 12.43 -8.14 0.12
N GLU A 183 12.39 -8.74 1.30
CA GLU A 183 13.11 -9.96 1.64
C GLU A 183 12.29 -10.79 2.62
N LEU A 184 12.46 -12.11 2.58
CA LEU A 184 11.86 -13.03 3.55
C LEU A 184 12.45 -12.83 4.94
N GLN A 185 11.59 -13.07 5.93
CA GLN A 185 12.02 -13.17 7.33
C GLN A 185 13.01 -14.33 7.51
N GLY A 186 14.09 -14.07 8.23
CA GLY A 186 15.13 -15.04 8.49
C GLY A 186 16.31 -14.96 7.52
N ASN A 187 17.32 -15.77 7.81
CA ASN A 187 18.52 -15.80 7.01
C ASN A 187 18.30 -16.54 5.66
N ARG A 188 19.26 -16.37 4.74
CA ARG A 188 19.29 -17.05 3.43
C ARG A 188 19.02 -18.56 3.53
N MET A 189 19.40 -19.18 4.65
CA MET A 189 19.20 -20.59 4.94
C MET A 189 17.72 -20.94 5.10
N PHE A 190 16.94 -20.10 5.81
CA PHE A 190 15.51 -20.31 5.99
C PHE A 190 14.78 -20.27 4.64
N ARG A 191 15.14 -19.35 3.76
CA ARG A 191 14.59 -19.24 2.40
C ARG A 191 14.89 -20.52 1.57
N ILE A 192 16.13 -21.02 1.62
CA ILE A 192 16.52 -22.24 0.90
C ILE A 192 15.73 -23.45 1.42
N LEU A 193 15.50 -23.55 2.73
CA LEU A 193 14.77 -24.64 3.35
C LEU A 193 13.25 -24.56 3.14
N SER A 194 12.69 -23.34 3.01
CA SER A 194 11.25 -23.15 2.79
C SER A 194 10.81 -23.37 1.34
N THR A 195 11.71 -23.19 0.37
CA THR A 195 11.39 -23.35 -1.06
C THR A 195 10.86 -24.75 -1.41
N PRO A 196 11.48 -25.87 -0.98
CA PRO A 196 10.94 -27.21 -1.24
C PRO A 196 9.56 -27.44 -0.61
N VAL A 197 9.31 -26.85 0.56
CA VAL A 197 8.01 -26.93 1.24
C VAL A 197 6.94 -26.23 0.40
N VAL A 198 7.19 -25.00 -0.06
CA VAL A 198 6.27 -24.28 -0.95
C VAL A 198 6.02 -25.06 -2.24
N GLN A 199 7.07 -25.64 -2.85
CA GLN A 199 6.96 -26.48 -4.03
C GLN A 199 6.09 -27.73 -3.78
N ALA A 200 6.26 -28.40 -2.63
CA ALA A 200 5.43 -29.55 -2.27
C ALA A 200 3.95 -29.17 -2.13
N PHE A 201 3.63 -28.03 -1.51
CA PHE A 201 2.25 -27.54 -1.43
C PHE A 201 1.66 -27.18 -2.81
N GLN A 202 2.49 -26.76 -3.75
CA GLN A 202 2.07 -26.47 -5.13
C GLN A 202 1.63 -27.72 -5.90
N LEU A 203 2.06 -28.93 -5.52
CA LEU A 203 1.55 -30.16 -6.11
C LEU A 203 0.03 -30.33 -5.89
N GLY A 204 -0.51 -29.70 -4.83
CA GLY A 204 -1.95 -29.61 -4.58
C GLY A 204 -2.66 -28.46 -5.32
N GLY A 205 -1.93 -27.70 -6.15
CA GLY A 205 -2.42 -26.52 -6.87
C GLY A 205 -2.05 -25.20 -6.19
N GLY A 206 -2.01 -24.10 -6.97
CA GLY A 206 -1.59 -22.78 -6.48
C GLY A 206 -2.45 -22.22 -5.34
N LYS A 207 -3.73 -22.59 -5.27
CA LYS A 207 -4.69 -22.16 -4.24
C LYS A 207 -4.63 -22.99 -2.95
N THR A 208 -3.73 -23.96 -2.83
CA THR A 208 -3.52 -24.75 -1.61
C THR A 208 -3.14 -23.83 -0.45
N VAL A 209 -3.85 -23.96 0.68
CA VAL A 209 -3.59 -23.17 1.90
C VAL A 209 -2.27 -23.58 2.52
N MET A 210 -1.40 -22.59 2.78
CA MET A 210 -0.16 -22.81 3.51
C MET A 210 -0.42 -22.85 5.02
N PRO A 211 0.25 -23.75 5.77
CA PRO A 211 0.05 -23.89 7.21
C PRO A 211 0.78 -22.79 7.99
N MET A 212 0.62 -21.55 7.57
CA MET A 212 1.17 -20.38 8.23
C MET A 212 0.06 -19.66 9.00
N ARG A 213 0.28 -19.47 10.29
CA ARG A 213 -0.65 -18.73 11.15
C ARG A 213 -0.02 -17.41 11.57
N ASP A 214 -0.77 -16.32 11.35
CA ASP A 214 -0.46 -15.05 11.97
C ASP A 214 -0.81 -15.14 13.46
N PRO A 215 0.14 -14.87 14.38
CA PRO A 215 -0.16 -14.84 15.82
C PRO A 215 -1.07 -13.67 16.22
N GLY A 216 -1.39 -12.75 15.30
CA GLY A 216 -2.26 -11.60 15.53
C GLY A 216 -1.62 -10.47 16.34
N PHE A 217 -0.31 -10.49 16.56
CA PHE A 217 0.37 -9.49 17.37
C PHE A 217 0.34 -8.10 16.74
N TYR A 218 0.48 -8.01 15.41
CA TYR A 218 0.37 -6.74 14.72
C TYR A 218 -1.03 -6.13 14.88
N GLY A 219 -2.09 -6.91 14.67
CA GLY A 219 -3.47 -6.48 14.92
C GLY A 219 -3.65 -5.97 16.35
N ARG A 220 -3.11 -6.70 17.35
CA ARG A 220 -3.12 -6.30 18.74
C ARG A 220 -2.34 -5.01 19.01
N CYS A 221 -1.28 -4.72 18.26
CA CYS A 221 -0.54 -3.46 18.40
C CYS A 221 -1.36 -2.24 18.01
N ILE A 222 -2.22 -2.36 17.00
CA ILE A 222 -2.91 -1.23 16.39
C ILE A 222 -4.33 -1.05 16.91
N ASP A 223 -5.01 -2.13 17.33
CA ASP A 223 -6.41 -2.10 17.74
C ASP A 223 -6.63 -1.40 19.07
N CYS A 224 -7.60 -0.47 19.12
CA CYS A 224 -7.91 0.33 20.30
C CYS A 224 -8.48 -0.49 21.45
N GLU A 225 -9.16 -1.62 21.18
CA GLU A 225 -9.69 -2.50 22.25
C GLU A 225 -8.56 -3.22 23.00
N THR A 226 -7.40 -3.34 22.37
CA THR A 226 -6.22 -3.96 22.97
C THR A 226 -5.15 -2.95 23.38
N GLY A 227 -5.42 -1.64 23.31
CA GLY A 227 -4.54 -0.56 23.73
C GLY A 227 -3.72 0.08 22.58
N GLY A 228 -4.09 -0.17 21.34
CA GLY A 228 -3.63 0.60 20.16
C GLY A 228 -4.37 1.92 20.01
N ASP A 229 -4.14 2.62 18.90
CA ASP A 229 -4.76 3.92 18.61
C ASP A 229 -5.90 3.83 17.58
N TRP A 230 -6.19 2.64 17.00
CA TRP A 230 -7.02 2.52 15.82
C TRP A 230 -8.15 1.49 16.01
N ASP A 231 -9.30 1.76 15.37
CA ASP A 231 -10.38 0.80 15.21
C ASP A 231 -10.08 -0.08 13.97
N TYR A 232 -9.32 -1.15 14.17
CA TYR A 232 -8.83 -1.99 13.09
C TYR A 232 -9.76 -3.16 12.77
N LEU A 233 -10.20 -3.88 13.81
CA LEU A 233 -10.93 -5.14 13.64
C LEU A 233 -12.41 -4.96 13.28
N ARG A 234 -12.95 -3.76 13.43
CA ARG A 234 -14.37 -3.46 13.12
C ARG A 234 -14.58 -3.04 11.67
N HIS A 235 -13.52 -2.98 10.89
CA HIS A 235 -13.66 -2.51 9.51
C HIS A 235 -14.32 -3.61 8.65
N PRO A 236 -15.41 -3.30 7.89
CA PRO A 236 -16.28 -4.31 7.30
C PRO A 236 -15.61 -5.20 6.25
N LEU A 237 -14.50 -4.74 5.66
CA LEU A 237 -13.77 -5.49 4.62
C LEU A 237 -12.42 -6.03 5.10
N VAL A 238 -12.08 -5.88 6.39
CA VAL A 238 -10.94 -6.55 7.03
C VAL A 238 -11.44 -7.84 7.64
N ASP A 239 -11.02 -8.97 7.12
CA ASP A 239 -11.32 -10.27 7.69
C ASP A 239 -10.05 -11.12 7.76
N PRO A 240 -9.33 -11.08 8.91
CA PRO A 240 -8.11 -11.85 9.09
C PRO A 240 -8.32 -13.36 8.95
N GLN A 241 -9.56 -13.84 9.11
CA GLN A 241 -9.89 -15.26 8.99
C GLN A 241 -10.08 -15.72 7.54
N ARG A 242 -10.17 -14.82 6.58
CA ARG A 242 -10.33 -15.15 5.15
C ARG A 242 -9.03 -15.08 4.35
N PHE A 243 -8.04 -14.32 4.83
CA PHE A 243 -6.76 -14.12 4.15
C PHE A 243 -5.72 -15.17 4.58
N PHE A 244 -5.86 -16.38 4.06
CA PHE A 244 -4.85 -17.42 4.27
C PHE A 244 -3.79 -17.38 3.15
N PRO A 245 -2.48 -17.41 3.48
CA PRO A 245 -1.44 -17.55 2.49
C PRO A 245 -1.67 -18.80 1.61
N ARG A 246 -1.56 -18.63 0.30
CA ARG A 246 -1.70 -19.71 -0.69
C ARG A 246 -0.34 -20.04 -1.30
N ALA A 247 -0.15 -21.28 -1.72
CA ALA A 247 1.13 -21.75 -2.27
C ALA A 247 1.56 -20.95 -3.53
N GLY A 248 0.62 -20.63 -4.43
CA GLY A 248 0.88 -19.83 -5.62
C GLY A 248 1.27 -18.39 -5.28
N TRP A 249 0.54 -17.75 -4.36
CA TRP A 249 0.89 -16.42 -3.87
C TRP A 249 2.26 -16.39 -3.20
N MET A 250 2.59 -17.39 -2.35
CA MET A 250 3.91 -17.43 -1.71
C MET A 250 5.03 -17.61 -2.74
N ARG A 251 4.79 -18.39 -3.80
CA ARG A 251 5.73 -18.50 -4.92
C ARG A 251 5.92 -17.15 -5.62
N ALA A 252 4.83 -16.42 -5.87
CA ALA A 252 4.91 -15.09 -6.48
C ALA A 252 5.76 -14.13 -5.62
N ILE A 253 5.59 -14.15 -4.29
CA ILE A 253 6.43 -13.39 -3.36
C ILE A 253 7.90 -13.80 -3.47
N TYR A 254 8.21 -15.11 -3.46
CA TYR A 254 9.59 -15.60 -3.56
C TYR A 254 10.26 -15.20 -4.88
N ASN A 255 9.54 -15.30 -5.99
CA ASN A 255 10.03 -14.89 -7.30
C ASN A 255 10.35 -13.39 -7.33
N ALA A 256 9.44 -12.56 -6.81
CA ALA A 256 9.61 -11.13 -6.71
C ALA A 256 10.83 -10.74 -5.85
N GLN A 257 10.99 -11.35 -4.69
CA GLN A 257 12.15 -11.10 -3.82
C GLN A 257 13.46 -11.61 -4.41
N ALA A 258 13.41 -12.73 -5.17
CA ALA A 258 14.56 -13.20 -5.91
C ALA A 258 14.97 -12.22 -7.03
N GLU A 259 14.01 -11.53 -7.66
CA GLU A 259 14.29 -10.46 -8.63
C GLU A 259 14.96 -9.26 -7.94
N VAL A 260 14.42 -8.78 -6.80
CA VAL A 260 15.05 -7.73 -5.99
C VAL A 260 16.49 -8.10 -5.61
N SER A 261 16.75 -9.37 -5.24
CA SER A 261 18.09 -9.82 -4.85
C SER A 261 19.14 -9.77 -5.98
N ARG A 262 18.69 -9.78 -7.24
CA ARG A 262 19.54 -9.66 -8.45
C ARG A 262 19.85 -8.22 -8.86
N ARG A 263 19.38 -7.25 -8.10
CA ARG A 263 19.42 -5.81 -8.34
C ARG A 263 18.43 -5.36 -9.42
N LEU A 264 17.64 -4.36 -9.06
CA LEU A 264 16.72 -3.64 -9.96
C LEU A 264 17.42 -2.39 -10.54
N ASP A 265 16.87 -1.86 -11.64
CA ASP A 265 17.33 -0.61 -12.30
C ASP A 265 16.24 0.48 -12.15
N ILE A 266 15.84 0.78 -10.89
CA ILE A 266 14.90 1.87 -10.62
C ILE A 266 15.66 3.19 -10.72
N ARG A 267 15.28 4.03 -11.70
CA ARG A 267 15.99 5.27 -12.05
C ARG A 267 15.49 6.51 -11.33
N ILE A 268 14.36 6.41 -10.63
CA ILE A 268 13.82 7.48 -9.80
C ILE A 268 14.30 7.33 -8.36
N PRO A 269 14.35 8.42 -7.57
CA PRO A 269 14.70 8.35 -6.17
C PRO A 269 13.77 7.42 -5.38
N VAL A 270 14.36 6.58 -4.52
CA VAL A 270 13.66 5.64 -3.64
C VAL A 270 13.92 6.02 -2.18
N LEU A 271 12.85 6.17 -1.40
CA LEU A 271 12.90 6.27 0.05
C LEU A 271 12.38 4.98 0.65
N VAL A 272 13.13 4.36 1.53
CA VAL A 272 12.69 3.20 2.33
C VAL A 272 12.63 3.60 3.79
N CYS A 273 11.42 3.62 4.35
CA CYS A 273 11.17 3.86 5.76
C CYS A 273 10.97 2.53 6.49
N THR A 274 11.59 2.35 7.65
CA THR A 274 11.43 1.18 8.52
C THR A 274 11.33 1.61 9.96
N SER A 275 10.79 0.75 10.82
CA SER A 275 10.96 0.87 12.27
C SER A 275 12.45 0.92 12.65
N ASP A 276 12.74 1.26 13.89
CA ASP A 276 14.10 1.18 14.46
C ASP A 276 14.45 -0.21 15.02
N ARG A 277 13.45 -1.08 15.22
CA ARG A 277 13.66 -2.44 15.72
C ARG A 277 12.63 -3.43 15.20
N THR A 278 13.05 -4.70 15.16
CA THR A 278 12.23 -5.86 14.84
C THR A 278 11.92 -6.63 16.12
N MET A 279 10.67 -7.11 16.24
CA MET A 279 10.26 -8.03 17.30
C MET A 279 9.46 -9.21 16.72
N LEU A 280 10.18 -10.21 16.21
CA LEU A 280 9.64 -11.46 15.66
C LEU A 280 9.83 -12.59 16.68
N GLN A 281 8.92 -12.70 17.63
CA GLN A 281 8.96 -13.70 18.70
C GLN A 281 7.62 -14.42 18.85
N PRO A 282 7.58 -15.65 19.40
CA PRO A 282 6.36 -16.47 19.45
C PRO A 282 5.36 -16.03 20.52
N THR A 283 5.73 -15.13 21.42
CA THR A 283 4.91 -14.67 22.55
C THR A 283 4.75 -13.16 22.49
N TRP A 284 3.59 -12.68 22.95
CA TRP A 284 3.32 -11.25 23.05
C TRP A 284 4.26 -10.54 24.02
N ASP A 285 4.69 -9.34 23.64
CA ASP A 285 5.42 -8.39 24.46
C ASP A 285 4.87 -6.97 24.17
N GLU A 286 4.65 -6.17 25.20
CA GLU A 286 4.18 -4.79 25.05
C GLU A 286 5.12 -3.90 24.24
N ALA A 287 6.42 -4.20 24.20
CA ALA A 287 7.39 -3.50 23.38
C ALA A 287 7.15 -3.65 21.86
N MET A 288 6.34 -4.64 21.45
CA MET A 288 5.89 -4.78 20.04
C MET A 288 5.08 -3.59 19.56
N ARG A 289 4.44 -2.82 20.47
CA ARG A 289 3.70 -1.59 20.14
C ARG A 289 4.57 -0.46 19.61
N GLU A 290 5.86 -0.63 19.65
CA GLU A 290 6.87 0.32 19.16
C GLU A 290 7.94 -0.37 18.32
N ALA A 291 7.61 -1.45 17.62
CA ALA A 291 8.52 -2.24 16.81
C ALA A 291 7.80 -2.79 15.56
N ASP A 292 8.55 -3.20 14.55
CA ASP A 292 8.02 -4.04 13.49
C ASP A 292 7.91 -5.49 14.00
N SER A 293 6.68 -5.96 14.18
CA SER A 293 6.36 -7.33 14.60
C SER A 293 6.00 -8.25 13.43
N VAL A 294 6.18 -7.77 12.20
CA VAL A 294 5.82 -8.48 10.97
C VAL A 294 7.04 -8.80 10.12
N LEU A 295 7.97 -7.86 9.93
CA LEU A 295 9.12 -8.03 9.05
C LEU A 295 10.45 -7.76 9.78
N ASP A 296 11.52 -8.36 9.25
CA ASP A 296 12.89 -8.08 9.68
C ASP A 296 13.42 -6.81 9.00
N ILE A 297 13.55 -5.73 9.78
CA ILE A 297 14.03 -4.43 9.28
C ILE A 297 15.46 -4.50 8.74
N THR A 298 16.30 -5.41 9.27
CA THR A 298 17.68 -5.57 8.79
C THR A 298 17.68 -6.16 7.39
N ALA A 299 16.85 -7.17 7.15
CA ALA A 299 16.68 -7.78 5.84
C ALA A 299 16.12 -6.76 4.83
N ILE A 300 15.09 -5.97 5.22
CA ILE A 300 14.53 -4.90 4.37
C ILE A 300 15.62 -3.91 3.96
N ARG A 301 16.42 -3.42 4.91
CA ARG A 301 17.47 -2.41 4.64
C ARG A 301 18.57 -2.94 3.73
N GLN A 302 18.96 -4.21 3.91
CA GLN A 302 19.94 -4.86 3.05
C GLN A 302 19.40 -5.02 1.62
N ALA A 303 18.17 -5.51 1.47
CA ALA A 303 17.53 -5.66 0.17
C ALA A 303 17.27 -4.31 -0.53
N ALA A 304 17.01 -3.25 0.22
CA ALA A 304 16.80 -1.91 -0.32
C ALA A 304 17.98 -1.38 -1.15
N LEU A 305 19.22 -1.81 -0.84
CA LEU A 305 20.41 -1.42 -1.60
C LEU A 305 20.41 -1.95 -3.04
N ASN A 306 19.55 -2.91 -3.34
CA ASN A 306 19.39 -3.49 -4.67
C ASN A 306 18.32 -2.80 -5.52
N LEU A 307 17.62 -1.78 -5.02
CA LEU A 307 16.48 -1.18 -5.74
C LEU A 307 16.89 -0.26 -6.89
N GLY A 308 18.00 0.45 -6.75
CA GLY A 308 18.45 1.43 -7.75
C GLY A 308 19.67 2.21 -7.29
N ASP A 309 20.00 3.29 -8.01
CA ASP A 309 21.21 4.08 -7.73
C ASP A 309 21.00 5.14 -6.63
N VAL A 310 19.78 5.63 -6.45
CA VAL A 310 19.45 6.67 -5.46
C VAL A 310 18.46 6.12 -4.44
N VAL A 311 18.99 5.51 -3.38
CA VAL A 311 18.20 4.94 -2.28
C VAL A 311 18.50 5.68 -0.99
N THR A 312 17.46 6.16 -0.33
CA THR A 312 17.50 6.77 1.00
C THR A 312 16.87 5.81 2.00
N LEU A 313 17.57 5.53 3.09
CA LEU A 313 17.04 4.74 4.20
C LEU A 313 16.65 5.67 5.35
N ALA A 314 15.44 5.55 5.86
CA ALA A 314 14.95 6.32 6.99
C ALA A 314 14.48 5.39 8.12
N THR A 315 14.88 5.73 9.34
CA THR A 315 14.51 5.00 10.56
C THR A 315 13.47 5.78 11.34
N ILE A 316 12.35 5.15 11.65
CA ILE A 316 11.28 5.71 12.47
C ILE A 316 11.31 5.05 13.84
N ARG A 317 11.74 5.80 14.85
CA ARG A 317 11.81 5.31 16.22
C ARG A 317 10.41 5.03 16.76
N GLY A 318 10.22 3.83 17.33
CA GLY A 318 8.93 3.38 17.83
C GLY A 318 7.91 3.14 16.71
N GLY A 319 8.38 2.91 15.47
CA GLY A 319 7.52 2.61 14.33
C GLY A 319 6.92 1.21 14.42
N LEU A 320 5.64 1.07 14.08
CA LEU A 320 4.99 -0.21 13.80
C LEU A 320 5.34 -0.67 12.37
N HIS A 321 4.84 -1.83 11.96
CA HIS A 321 4.96 -2.32 10.59
C HIS A 321 4.36 -1.34 9.58
N ASP A 322 3.11 -0.90 9.75
CA ASP A 322 2.60 0.30 9.05
C ASP A 322 3.00 1.53 9.87
N LEU A 323 4.00 2.27 9.41
CA LEU A 323 4.56 3.41 10.13
C LEU A 323 3.54 4.54 10.34
N SER A 324 2.54 4.61 9.46
CA SER A 324 1.45 5.59 9.58
C SER A 324 0.47 5.28 10.70
N LEU A 325 0.46 4.04 11.21
CA LEU A 325 -0.38 3.58 12.33
C LEU A 325 0.33 3.60 13.68
N SER A 326 1.60 3.94 13.69
CA SER A 326 2.40 4.05 14.91
C SER A 326 1.84 5.07 15.89
N ARG A 327 2.33 5.06 17.13
CA ARG A 327 2.05 6.09 18.14
C ARG A 327 2.29 7.50 17.57
N PRO A 328 1.63 8.55 18.09
CA PRO A 328 1.62 9.89 17.49
C PRO A 328 2.99 10.47 17.16
N ALA A 329 4.00 10.26 17.99
CA ALA A 329 5.35 10.77 17.77
C ALA A 329 6.04 10.10 16.56
N ALA A 330 5.98 8.77 16.48
CA ALA A 330 6.54 7.98 15.38
C ALA A 330 5.81 8.27 14.07
N ARG A 331 4.46 8.27 14.10
CA ARG A 331 3.59 8.62 12.97
C ARG A 331 3.91 10.00 12.42
N ARG A 332 4.02 11.03 13.29
CA ARG A 332 4.41 12.38 12.90
C ARG A 332 5.81 12.41 12.26
N SER A 333 6.76 11.65 12.81
CA SER A 333 8.12 11.55 12.27
C SER A 333 8.11 10.95 10.86
N TYR A 334 7.36 9.87 10.65
CA TYR A 334 7.19 9.21 9.35
C TYR A 334 6.66 10.20 8.29
N PHE A 335 5.51 10.81 8.53
CA PHE A 335 4.93 11.74 7.56
C PHE A 335 5.82 12.94 7.28
N ARG A 336 6.52 13.47 8.31
CA ARG A 336 7.48 14.55 8.13
C ARG A 336 8.62 14.14 7.20
N ILE A 337 9.24 12.98 7.46
CA ILE A 337 10.37 12.49 6.66
C ILE A 337 9.95 12.28 5.21
N VAL A 338 8.81 11.62 4.97
CA VAL A 338 8.32 11.38 3.62
C VAL A 338 8.02 12.70 2.89
N ALA A 339 7.36 13.65 3.55
CA ALA A 339 7.01 14.94 2.94
C ALA A 339 8.24 15.82 2.67
N ASP A 340 9.18 15.92 3.61
CA ASP A 340 10.43 16.67 3.42
C ASP A 340 11.26 16.07 2.28
N TRP A 341 11.41 14.74 2.27
CA TRP A 341 12.14 14.04 1.23
C TRP A 341 11.47 14.18 -0.14
N ALA A 342 10.15 13.98 -0.24
CA ALA A 342 9.41 14.16 -1.49
C ALA A 342 9.48 15.59 -2.00
N SER A 343 9.43 16.57 -1.11
CA SER A 343 9.58 17.98 -1.47
C SER A 343 10.93 18.27 -2.12
N LEU A 344 11.99 17.59 -1.68
CA LEU A 344 13.34 17.73 -2.25
C LEU A 344 13.50 16.94 -3.55
N MET A 345 13.12 15.67 -3.54
CA MET A 345 13.48 14.71 -4.59
C MET A 345 12.46 14.67 -5.73
N ALA A 346 11.16 14.70 -5.41
CA ALA A 346 10.10 14.64 -6.41
C ALA A 346 9.61 16.03 -6.85
N TRP A 347 9.52 16.99 -5.92
CA TRP A 347 8.75 18.22 -6.13
C TRP A 347 9.56 19.52 -6.06
N ARG A 348 10.88 19.46 -6.02
CA ARG A 348 11.78 20.63 -6.08
C ARG A 348 11.44 21.71 -5.05
N ARG A 349 11.24 21.32 -3.77
CA ARG A 349 10.96 22.21 -2.62
C ARG A 349 9.64 22.99 -2.71
N VAL A 350 8.59 22.37 -3.17
CA VAL A 350 7.28 23.04 -3.35
C VAL A 350 6.50 23.22 -2.05
N ILE A 351 6.67 22.33 -1.05
CA ILE A 351 5.89 22.36 0.20
C ILE A 351 6.42 23.41 1.17
N PRO A 352 5.63 24.46 1.54
CA PRO A 352 6.06 25.44 2.53
C PRO A 352 6.13 24.83 3.94
N PRO A 353 7.16 25.12 4.75
CA PRO A 353 7.34 24.56 6.10
C PRO A 353 6.15 24.78 7.05
N ALA A 354 5.50 25.95 6.98
CA ALA A 354 4.33 26.26 7.82
C ALA A 354 3.12 25.35 7.49
N HIS A 355 2.91 25.01 6.22
CA HIS A 355 1.84 24.10 5.82
C HIS A 355 2.11 22.68 6.28
N LEU A 356 3.37 22.23 6.17
CA LEU A 356 3.79 20.92 6.64
C LEU A 356 3.58 20.77 8.14
N ARG A 357 3.91 21.79 8.95
CA ARG A 357 3.70 21.75 10.40
C ARG A 357 2.24 21.51 10.76
N THR A 358 1.31 22.26 10.18
CA THR A 358 -0.14 22.10 10.42
C THR A 358 -0.62 20.69 10.06
N ALA A 359 -0.15 20.14 8.93
CA ALA A 359 -0.51 18.79 8.49
C ALA A 359 0.03 17.70 9.44
N LEU A 360 1.27 17.88 9.93
CA LEU A 360 1.89 16.98 10.88
C LEU A 360 1.19 16.97 12.24
N ASP A 361 0.71 18.13 12.70
CA ASP A 361 -0.07 18.22 13.96
C ASP A 361 -1.41 17.49 13.82
N ALA A 362 -2.09 17.64 12.69
CA ALA A 362 -3.34 16.95 12.42
C ALA A 362 -3.14 15.41 12.35
N VAL A 363 -2.09 14.94 11.67
CA VAL A 363 -1.83 13.50 11.55
C VAL A 363 -1.37 12.86 12.86
N ALA A 364 -0.69 13.64 13.72
CA ALA A 364 -0.31 13.18 15.04
C ALA A 364 -1.53 13.01 15.97
N ALA A 365 -2.53 13.90 15.82
CA ALA A 365 -3.78 13.82 16.57
C ALA A 365 -4.77 12.79 16.02
N ALA A 366 -4.56 12.26 14.81
CA ALA A 366 -5.41 11.20 14.27
C ALA A 366 -5.23 9.92 15.11
N GLY A 367 -6.32 9.34 15.50
CA GLY A 367 -6.43 8.12 16.31
C GLY A 367 -7.90 7.91 16.66
N SER A 368 -8.31 6.75 17.09
CA SER A 368 -9.59 6.27 17.61
C SER A 368 -10.93 6.97 17.24
N HIS A 369 -10.96 8.01 16.45
CA HIS A 369 -12.20 8.59 15.94
C HIS A 369 -12.53 8.00 14.58
N VAL A 370 -13.32 6.93 14.58
CA VAL A 370 -14.05 6.46 13.41
C VAL A 370 -15.07 7.51 13.03
N GLY A 371 -14.66 8.47 12.23
CA GLY A 371 -15.60 9.37 11.57
C GLY A 371 -16.31 8.61 10.47
N GLY A 372 -17.57 8.21 10.70
CA GLY A 372 -18.52 7.85 9.66
C GLY A 372 -18.15 6.65 8.76
N VAL A 373 -17.95 5.47 9.36
CA VAL A 373 -18.16 4.21 8.65
C VAL A 373 -19.68 4.05 8.52
N ASN A 374 -20.19 3.86 7.31
CA ASN A 374 -21.61 3.58 7.11
C ASN A 374 -21.91 2.20 7.74
N PRO A 375 -22.70 2.11 8.84
CA PRO A 375 -22.97 0.86 9.52
C PRO A 375 -23.84 -0.11 8.71
N ASP A 376 -24.41 0.34 7.59
CA ASP A 376 -25.34 -0.43 6.77
C ASP A 376 -24.63 -1.23 5.63
N VAL A 377 -23.30 -1.26 5.58
CA VAL A 377 -22.57 -2.09 4.63
C VAL A 377 -22.54 -3.52 5.13
N GLY A 378 -23.67 -4.21 4.98
CA GLY A 378 -23.74 -5.67 5.10
C GLY A 378 -23.04 -6.36 3.92
N PRO A 379 -22.77 -7.66 4.03
CA PRO A 379 -22.09 -8.46 2.98
C PRO A 379 -22.81 -8.44 1.61
N ASP A 380 -24.02 -7.92 1.54
CA ASP A 380 -24.89 -7.91 0.33
C ASP A 380 -24.77 -6.63 -0.53
N ALA A 381 -23.91 -5.67 -0.18
CA ALA A 381 -23.74 -4.43 -0.96
C ALA A 381 -22.83 -4.61 -2.22
N LYS A 382 -22.76 -5.84 -2.72
CA LYS A 382 -21.95 -6.23 -3.89
C LYS A 382 -22.85 -6.64 -5.04
N SER A 383 -23.71 -5.78 -5.51
CA SER A 383 -24.42 -5.96 -6.79
C SER A 383 -23.80 -5.09 -7.89
#